data_1b7bc4008eb8928a8bbc11719e19fb01
#
_entry.id   1b7bc4008eb8928a8bbc11719e19fb01
#
_cell.length_a   1.000
_cell.length_b   1.000
_cell.length_c   1.000
_cell.angle_alpha   90.00
_cell.angle_beta   90.00
_cell.angle_gamma   90.00
#
_symmetry.space_group_name_H-M   'P 1'
#
loop_
_entity.id
_entity.type
_entity.pdbx_description
1 polymer ?
#
loop_
_entity_poly.entity_id
_entity_poly.type
_entity_poly.pdbx_seq_one_letter_code
_entity_poly.pdbx_strand_id
1 'polypeptide(L)'
;MFPMVTGFMNYGHQTVRASRYIGQSFMIILSHTNRLSVKIQYPYEKLITSERLCGRIHFEFDKCIACEVCIRVGLIDLPVVDCRLDIDIPKKRLLNYSIDFRFCIFCGNCVEYCPINSFSLTEEYELSTYDRNELNYNQIALGRYQCR
;
A
#
# COMPACT_ATOMS: atom_id res chain seq x y z
N MET A 1 63.49 14.57 -33.95
CA MET A 1 63.86 13.75 -32.76
C MET A 1 63.07 14.24 -31.56
N PHE A 2 62.00 13.58 -31.11
CA PHE A 2 61.31 13.61 -29.80
C PHE A 2 59.82 13.19 -29.87
N PRO A 3 59.42 12.19 -30.63
CA PRO A 3 58.08 11.63 -30.47
C PRO A 3 57.95 10.57 -29.33
N MET A 4 59.10 9.98 -28.91
CA MET A 4 59.08 8.92 -27.88
C MET A 4 58.83 9.42 -26.46
N VAL A 5 59.35 10.63 -26.10
CA VAL A 5 59.22 11.17 -24.74
C VAL A 5 57.80 11.61 -24.45
N THR A 6 57.09 12.19 -25.41
CA THR A 6 55.68 12.59 -25.27
C THR A 6 54.74 11.36 -25.15
N GLY A 7 55.03 10.23 -25.81
CA GLY A 7 54.29 9.00 -25.69
C GLY A 7 54.42 8.37 -24.29
N PHE A 8 55.59 8.38 -23.70
CA PHE A 8 55.86 7.83 -22.37
C PHE A 8 55.19 8.68 -21.25
N MET A 9 55.26 10.01 -21.38
CA MET A 9 54.58 10.91 -20.44
C MET A 9 53.04 10.77 -20.52
N ASN A 10 52.46 10.60 -21.72
CA ASN A 10 51.04 10.36 -21.90
C ASN A 10 50.60 9.02 -21.31
N TYR A 11 51.41 7.96 -21.48
CA TYR A 11 51.13 6.68 -20.90
C TYR A 11 51.16 6.71 -19.36
N GLY A 12 52.14 7.37 -18.76
CA GLY A 12 52.20 7.56 -17.30
C GLY A 12 51.01 8.33 -16.75
N HIS A 13 50.55 9.34 -17.45
CA HIS A 13 49.39 10.12 -17.03
C HIS A 13 48.07 9.31 -17.14
N GLN A 14 47.93 8.48 -18.16
CA GLN A 14 46.78 7.60 -18.32
C GLN A 14 46.74 6.49 -17.26
N THR A 15 47.88 5.91 -16.91
CA THR A 15 47.94 4.88 -15.84
C THR A 15 47.58 5.43 -14.47
N VAL A 16 48.08 6.65 -14.14
CA VAL A 16 47.70 7.33 -12.89
C VAL A 16 46.20 7.66 -12.85
N ARG A 17 45.62 8.09 -13.96
CA ARG A 17 44.17 8.31 -14.05
C ARG A 17 43.40 7.02 -13.84
N ALA A 18 43.77 5.94 -14.50
CA ALA A 18 43.11 4.63 -14.37
C ALA A 18 43.18 4.11 -12.92
N SER A 19 44.37 4.22 -12.26
CA SER A 19 44.52 3.78 -10.87
C SER A 19 43.62 4.60 -9.92
N ARG A 20 43.48 5.89 -10.18
CA ARG A 20 42.58 6.75 -9.39
C ARG A 20 41.11 6.36 -9.53
N TYR A 21 40.64 6.05 -10.75
CA TYR A 21 39.27 5.57 -10.96
C TYR A 21 39.01 4.21 -10.29
N ILE A 22 39.98 3.28 -10.37
CA ILE A 22 39.88 2.01 -9.67
C ILE A 22 39.81 2.21 -8.16
N GLY A 23 40.65 3.10 -7.60
CA GLY A 23 40.62 3.43 -6.18
C GLY A 23 39.30 4.05 -5.74
N GLN A 24 38.73 4.96 -6.53
CA GLN A 24 37.43 5.54 -6.24
C GLN A 24 36.31 4.50 -6.25
N SER A 25 36.29 3.61 -7.24
CA SER A 25 35.30 2.53 -7.32
C SER A 25 35.40 1.58 -6.12
N PHE A 26 36.62 1.25 -5.70
CA PHE A 26 36.85 0.40 -4.53
C PHE A 26 36.36 1.07 -3.22
N MET A 27 36.60 2.37 -3.04
CA MET A 27 36.11 3.13 -1.89
C MET A 27 34.58 3.18 -1.85
N ILE A 28 33.92 3.29 -2.99
CA ILE A 28 32.45 3.26 -3.07
C ILE A 28 31.93 1.89 -2.64
N ILE A 29 32.53 0.80 -3.13
CA ILE A 29 32.13 -0.57 -2.75
C ILE A 29 32.30 -0.78 -1.24
N LEU A 30 33.45 -0.37 -0.67
CA LEU A 30 33.70 -0.47 0.78
C LEU A 30 32.67 0.35 1.60
N SER A 31 32.32 1.54 1.13
CA SER A 31 31.31 2.35 1.81
C SER A 31 29.92 1.68 1.79
N HIS A 32 29.59 0.97 0.72
CA HIS A 32 28.33 0.24 0.62
C HIS A 32 28.29 -1.03 1.48
N THR A 33 29.43 -1.72 1.68
CA THR A 33 29.50 -2.90 2.55
C THR A 33 29.22 -2.57 4.02
N ASN A 34 29.58 -1.37 4.45
CA ASN A 34 29.37 -0.89 5.81
C ASN A 34 27.97 -0.28 6.05
N ARG A 35 27.13 -0.17 5.04
CA ARG A 35 25.77 0.33 5.20
C ARG A 35 24.85 -0.77 5.71
N LEU A 36 23.90 -0.39 6.58
CA LEU A 36 22.83 -1.27 7.01
C LEU A 36 22.02 -1.72 5.77
N SER A 37 21.55 -2.97 5.81
CA SER A 37 20.69 -3.52 4.76
C SER A 37 19.41 -2.68 4.64
N VAL A 38 19.11 -2.22 3.43
CA VAL A 38 17.85 -1.51 3.11
C VAL A 38 16.73 -2.50 2.77
N LYS A 39 17.09 -3.75 2.48
CA LYS A 39 16.12 -4.79 2.11
C LYS A 39 15.48 -5.38 3.36
N ILE A 40 14.16 -5.43 3.36
CA ILE A 40 13.35 -6.08 4.38
C ILE A 40 13.12 -7.53 3.96
N GLN A 41 13.37 -8.47 4.88
CA GLN A 41 13.19 -9.89 4.63
C GLN A 41 11.74 -10.29 4.94
N TYR A 42 10.82 -9.91 4.06
CA TYR A 42 9.44 -10.37 4.16
C TYR A 42 9.37 -11.89 3.85
N PRO A 43 8.65 -12.74 4.61
CA PRO A 43 7.67 -12.39 5.66
C PRO A 43 8.25 -12.35 7.09
N TYR A 44 9.54 -12.56 7.29
CA TYR A 44 10.16 -12.59 8.63
C TYR A 44 10.18 -11.21 9.30
N GLU A 45 10.39 -10.18 8.51
CA GLU A 45 10.35 -8.78 8.92
C GLU A 45 9.19 -8.09 8.22
N LYS A 46 8.28 -7.48 9.01
CA LYS A 46 7.17 -6.70 8.46
C LYS A 46 7.60 -5.25 8.24
N LEU A 47 7.12 -4.68 7.15
CA LEU A 47 7.28 -3.25 6.90
C LEU A 47 6.54 -2.44 7.97
N ILE A 48 7.20 -1.42 8.49
CA ILE A 48 6.53 -0.38 9.26
C ILE A 48 5.69 0.43 8.27
N THR A 49 4.38 0.35 8.42
CA THR A 49 3.43 1.03 7.54
C THR A 49 3.50 2.54 7.73
N SER A 50 3.38 3.29 6.65
CA SER A 50 3.28 4.75 6.73
C SER A 50 1.87 5.15 7.18
N GLU A 51 1.73 6.31 7.84
CA GLU A 51 0.43 6.86 8.28
C GLU A 51 -0.57 7.07 7.12
N ARG A 52 -0.09 7.14 5.89
CA ARG A 52 -0.91 7.31 4.68
C ARG A 52 -1.24 6.00 3.96
N LEU A 53 -0.97 4.87 4.58
CA LEU A 53 -1.30 3.59 3.99
C LEU A 53 -2.82 3.41 3.98
N CYS A 54 -3.38 3.20 2.80
CA CYS A 54 -4.76 2.75 2.63
C CYS A 54 -4.78 1.23 2.66
N GLY A 55 -4.85 0.64 3.86
CA GLY A 55 -4.97 -0.79 4.03
C GLY A 55 -6.43 -1.25 3.99
N ARG A 56 -6.75 -2.31 4.71
CA ARG A 56 -8.08 -2.90 4.74
C ARG A 56 -9.14 -1.90 5.26
N ILE A 57 -10.28 -1.87 4.62
CA ILE A 57 -11.44 -1.10 5.06
C ILE A 57 -12.10 -1.81 6.23
N HIS A 58 -12.26 -1.10 7.35
CA HIS A 58 -13.05 -1.53 8.50
C HIS A 58 -14.40 -0.80 8.47
N PHE A 59 -15.49 -1.52 8.74
CA PHE A 59 -16.84 -1.01 8.68
C PHE A 59 -17.58 -1.27 10.00
N GLU A 60 -18.12 -0.21 10.59
CA GLU A 60 -18.95 -0.27 11.79
C GLU A 60 -20.44 -0.27 11.39
N PHE A 61 -21.06 -1.44 11.45
CA PHE A 61 -22.42 -1.66 11.02
C PHE A 61 -23.42 -0.83 11.83
N ASP A 62 -23.24 -0.73 13.15
CA ASP A 62 -24.17 -0.07 14.07
C ASP A 62 -24.29 1.44 13.84
N LYS A 63 -23.24 2.05 13.30
CA LYS A 63 -23.24 3.49 12.97
C LYS A 63 -23.88 3.80 11.63
N CYS A 64 -24.03 2.82 10.74
CA CYS A 64 -24.47 3.06 9.38
C CYS A 64 -25.95 3.39 9.28
N ILE A 65 -26.28 4.51 8.62
CA ILE A 65 -27.66 4.96 8.35
C ILE A 65 -28.20 4.57 6.98
N ALA A 66 -27.47 3.72 6.23
CA ALA A 66 -27.83 3.30 4.88
C ALA A 66 -28.09 4.46 3.90
N CYS A 67 -27.25 5.51 3.94
CA CYS A 67 -27.41 6.69 3.07
C CYS A 67 -26.98 6.47 1.61
N GLU A 68 -26.33 5.33 1.29
CA GLU A 68 -25.87 4.94 -0.05
C GLU A 68 -24.84 5.91 -0.68
N VAL A 69 -24.31 6.88 0.07
CA VAL A 69 -23.30 7.82 -0.43
C VAL A 69 -22.03 7.08 -0.86
N CYS A 70 -21.62 6.05 -0.10
CA CYS A 70 -20.44 5.24 -0.39
C CYS A 70 -20.50 4.56 -1.77
N ILE A 71 -21.69 4.18 -2.26
CA ILE A 71 -21.88 3.62 -3.60
C ILE A 71 -21.67 4.70 -4.66
N ARG A 72 -22.29 5.88 -4.48
CA ARG A 72 -22.25 6.96 -5.48
C ARG A 72 -20.87 7.59 -5.63
N VAL A 73 -20.09 7.64 -4.56
CA VAL A 73 -18.75 8.21 -4.55
C VAL A 73 -17.68 7.20 -4.94
N GLY A 74 -18.01 5.91 -4.86
CA GLY A 74 -17.16 4.82 -5.33
C GLY A 74 -16.87 4.94 -6.81
N LEU A 75 -15.61 4.75 -7.21
CA LEU A 75 -15.22 4.80 -8.62
C LEU A 75 -15.80 3.64 -9.45
N ILE A 76 -16.27 2.59 -8.82
CA ILE A 76 -16.67 1.33 -9.45
C ILE A 76 -17.98 0.79 -8.88
N ASP A 77 -18.85 1.59 -8.29
CA ASP A 77 -20.15 1.17 -7.68
C ASP A 77 -20.05 -0.15 -6.87
N LEU A 78 -18.97 -0.32 -6.13
CA LEU A 78 -18.53 -1.61 -5.63
C LEU A 78 -19.17 -2.06 -4.31
N PRO A 79 -19.51 -1.17 -3.35
CA PRO A 79 -20.23 -1.59 -2.15
C PRO A 79 -21.65 -2.04 -2.51
N VAL A 80 -21.98 -3.28 -2.19
CA VAL A 80 -23.35 -3.79 -2.28
C VAL A 80 -24.04 -3.53 -0.94
N VAL A 81 -25.08 -2.71 -0.98
CA VAL A 81 -25.84 -2.29 0.20
C VAL A 81 -27.28 -2.75 0.06
N ASP A 82 -27.68 -3.70 0.91
CA ASP A 82 -29.07 -4.13 1.01
C ASP A 82 -29.73 -3.33 2.14
N CYS A 83 -30.69 -2.50 1.78
CA CYS A 83 -31.47 -1.73 2.74
C CYS A 83 -32.97 -2.01 2.60
N ARG A 84 -33.70 -1.97 3.72
CA ARG A 84 -35.16 -2.07 3.73
C ARG A 84 -35.73 -0.78 4.34
N LEU A 85 -36.81 -0.30 3.75
CA LEU A 85 -37.63 0.76 4.32
C LEU A 85 -38.61 0.11 5.30
N ASP A 86 -38.53 0.50 6.57
CA ASP A 86 -39.55 0.10 7.55
C ASP A 86 -40.82 0.93 7.30
N ILE A 87 -41.98 0.24 7.29
CA ILE A 87 -43.27 0.88 6.97
C ILE A 87 -43.73 1.79 8.12
N ASP A 88 -43.40 1.42 9.36
CA ASP A 88 -43.84 2.15 10.57
C ASP A 88 -43.02 3.39 10.87
N ILE A 89 -41.77 3.43 10.47
CA ILE A 89 -40.88 4.58 10.64
C ILE A 89 -40.12 4.76 9.30
N PRO A 90 -40.17 5.96 8.67
CA PRO A 90 -39.52 6.18 7.37
C PRO A 90 -37.99 6.25 7.50
N LYS A 91 -37.41 5.25 8.14
CA LYS A 91 -35.96 5.10 8.28
C LYS A 91 -35.50 3.90 7.45
N LYS A 92 -34.49 4.14 6.63
CA LYS A 92 -33.78 3.03 5.95
C LYS A 92 -32.97 2.25 6.98
N ARG A 93 -33.22 0.95 7.07
CA ARG A 93 -32.46 0.04 7.89
C ARG A 93 -31.53 -0.77 7.01
N LEU A 94 -30.23 -0.78 7.34
CA LEU A 94 -29.24 -1.60 6.69
C LEU A 94 -29.47 -3.07 7.06
N LEU A 95 -29.63 -3.92 6.05
CA LEU A 95 -29.75 -5.36 6.23
C LEU A 95 -28.42 -6.07 6.01
N ASN A 96 -27.74 -5.73 4.93
CA ASN A 96 -26.47 -6.36 4.59
C ASN A 96 -25.56 -5.33 3.92
N TYR A 97 -24.27 -5.52 4.11
CA TYR A 97 -23.23 -4.72 3.49
C TYR A 97 -22.06 -5.64 3.08
N SER A 98 -21.65 -5.59 1.83
CA SER A 98 -20.52 -6.36 1.36
C SER A 98 -19.64 -5.56 0.40
N ILE A 99 -18.34 -5.78 0.50
CA ILE A 99 -17.34 -5.22 -0.41
C ILE A 99 -16.54 -6.36 -1.01
N ASP A 100 -16.45 -6.38 -2.33
CA ASP A 100 -15.59 -7.32 -3.02
C ASP A 100 -14.19 -6.71 -3.24
N PHE A 101 -13.22 -7.15 -2.45
CA PHE A 101 -11.84 -6.66 -2.55
C PHE A 101 -11.09 -7.12 -3.81
N ARG A 102 -11.68 -7.99 -4.64
CA ARG A 102 -11.12 -8.34 -5.96
C ARG A 102 -11.11 -7.16 -6.92
N PHE A 103 -12.06 -6.25 -6.73
CA PHE A 103 -12.25 -5.08 -7.59
C PHE A 103 -11.95 -3.77 -6.86
N CYS A 104 -11.91 -3.78 -5.54
CA CYS A 104 -11.65 -2.59 -4.74
C CYS A 104 -10.23 -2.08 -4.97
N ILE A 105 -10.09 -0.82 -5.36
CA ILE A 105 -8.80 -0.15 -5.58
C ILE A 105 -8.28 0.58 -4.34
N PHE A 106 -8.96 0.44 -3.19
CA PHE A 106 -8.61 1.09 -1.92
C PHE A 106 -8.41 2.61 -2.02
N CYS A 107 -9.23 3.28 -2.83
CA CYS A 107 -9.13 4.74 -3.03
C CYS A 107 -9.47 5.57 -1.79
N GLY A 108 -10.14 4.99 -0.78
CA GLY A 108 -10.50 5.68 0.46
C GLY A 108 -11.73 6.61 0.36
N ASN A 109 -12.30 6.82 -0.81
CA ASN A 109 -13.44 7.73 -0.99
C ASN A 109 -14.64 7.38 -0.11
N CYS A 110 -14.93 6.07 0.08
CA CYS A 110 -16.02 5.63 0.95
C CYS A 110 -15.79 6.03 2.43
N VAL A 111 -14.54 6.15 2.85
CA VAL A 111 -14.17 6.59 4.20
C VAL A 111 -14.32 8.10 4.32
N GLU A 112 -13.79 8.85 3.37
CA GLU A 112 -13.75 10.33 3.41
C GLU A 112 -15.13 10.96 3.28
N TYR A 113 -15.98 10.43 2.40
CA TYR A 113 -17.31 10.99 2.14
C TYR A 113 -18.43 10.41 3.03
N CYS A 114 -18.11 9.53 3.98
CA CYS A 114 -19.10 9.00 4.89
C CYS A 114 -19.52 10.05 5.93
N PRO A 115 -20.80 10.51 5.98
CA PRO A 115 -21.22 11.60 6.85
C PRO A 115 -21.16 11.25 8.35
N ILE A 116 -21.15 9.97 8.67
CA ILE A 116 -21.18 9.45 10.06
C ILE A 116 -19.89 8.70 10.44
N ASN A 117 -18.87 8.75 9.58
CA ASN A 117 -17.59 8.09 9.80
C ASN A 117 -17.72 6.60 10.21
N SER A 118 -18.61 5.86 9.52
CA SER A 118 -18.79 4.43 9.77
C SER A 118 -17.67 3.56 9.16
N PHE A 119 -16.80 4.15 8.35
CA PHE A 119 -15.66 3.49 7.75
C PHE A 119 -14.37 4.03 8.32
N SER A 120 -13.40 3.15 8.47
CA SER A 120 -12.02 3.49 8.78
C SER A 120 -11.06 2.64 7.96
N LEU A 121 -9.87 3.17 7.68
CA LEU A 121 -8.78 2.42 7.04
C LEU A 121 -7.89 1.85 8.14
N THR A 122 -7.53 0.60 8.00
CA THR A 122 -6.63 -0.09 8.93
C THR A 122 -5.23 -0.18 8.32
N GLU A 123 -4.26 -0.53 9.14
CA GLU A 123 -2.88 -0.76 8.69
C GLU A 123 -2.69 -2.17 8.09
N GLU A 124 -3.73 -3.00 8.09
CA GLU A 124 -3.67 -4.35 7.55
C GLU A 124 -3.59 -4.31 6.03
N TYR A 125 -2.51 -4.87 5.47
CA TYR A 125 -2.28 -4.98 4.03
C TYR A 125 -2.17 -6.44 3.54
N GLU A 126 -2.09 -7.40 4.46
CA GLU A 126 -1.97 -8.82 4.14
C GLU A 126 -3.35 -9.43 3.83
N LEU A 127 -3.87 -9.17 2.63
CA LEU A 127 -5.18 -9.63 2.17
C LEU A 127 -5.08 -10.78 1.16
N SER A 128 -3.91 -11.39 1.01
CA SER A 128 -3.71 -12.47 0.05
C SER A 128 -4.38 -13.77 0.51
N THR A 129 -5.16 -14.39 -0.37
CA THR A 129 -5.83 -15.66 -0.15
C THR A 129 -5.61 -16.60 -1.33
N TYR A 130 -5.72 -17.91 -1.12
CA TYR A 130 -5.61 -18.91 -2.19
C TYR A 130 -6.91 -18.98 -3.03
N ASP A 131 -8.07 -18.75 -2.41
CA ASP A 131 -9.34 -18.75 -3.11
C ASP A 131 -9.83 -17.32 -3.36
N ARG A 132 -10.12 -17.03 -4.62
CA ARG A 132 -10.63 -15.74 -5.04
C ARG A 132 -11.96 -15.37 -4.39
N ASN A 133 -12.80 -16.35 -4.04
CA ASN A 133 -14.11 -16.10 -3.45
C ASN A 133 -14.03 -15.58 -2.01
N GLU A 134 -12.94 -15.85 -1.30
CA GLU A 134 -12.70 -15.36 0.05
C GLU A 134 -12.49 -13.85 0.12
N LEU A 135 -12.18 -13.22 -1.01
CA LEU A 135 -12.01 -11.76 -1.10
C LEU A 135 -13.32 -10.97 -1.12
N ASN A 136 -14.47 -11.65 -1.12
CA ASN A 136 -15.77 -11.01 -0.94
C ASN A 136 -16.09 -10.90 0.55
N TYR A 137 -15.87 -9.74 1.12
CA TYR A 137 -16.03 -9.48 2.55
C TYR A 137 -17.44 -9.00 2.88
N ASN A 138 -18.15 -9.80 3.65
CA ASN A 138 -19.45 -9.45 4.22
C ASN A 138 -19.28 -8.55 5.45
N GLN A 139 -20.35 -7.92 5.91
CA GLN A 139 -20.37 -7.03 7.08
C GLN A 139 -19.67 -7.61 8.32
N ILE A 140 -19.82 -8.91 8.59
CA ILE A 140 -19.20 -9.59 9.74
C ILE A 140 -17.67 -9.63 9.58
N ALA A 141 -17.18 -9.87 8.37
CA ALA A 141 -15.75 -9.91 8.07
C ALA A 141 -15.12 -8.50 8.08
N LEU A 142 -15.85 -7.50 7.60
CA LEU A 142 -15.40 -6.10 7.59
C LEU A 142 -15.35 -5.51 9.00
N GLY A 143 -16.25 -5.95 9.92
CA GLY A 143 -16.27 -5.49 11.31
C GLY A 143 -15.29 -6.20 12.24
N ARG A 144 -14.63 -7.27 11.81
CA ARG A 144 -13.60 -7.94 12.61
C ARG A 144 -12.27 -7.21 12.51
N TYR A 145 -12.02 -6.38 13.47
CA TYR A 145 -10.68 -5.83 13.71
C TYR A 145 -9.91 -6.85 14.58
N GLN A 146 -8.95 -7.55 13.99
CA GLN A 146 -7.99 -8.31 14.78
C GLN A 146 -6.86 -7.37 15.18
N CYS A 147 -7.00 -6.74 16.35
CA CYS A 147 -5.85 -6.17 17.02
C CYS A 147 -4.87 -7.31 17.37
N ARG A 148 -3.74 -7.32 16.73
CA ARG A 148 -2.58 -8.10 17.16
C ARG A 148 -1.63 -7.22 17.94
#